data_9c07139edc11d39ae7de5c101d954a02
#
_entry.id   9c07139edc11d39ae7de5c101d954a02
#
_cell.length_a   1.000
_cell.length_b   1.000
_cell.length_c   1.000
_cell.angle_alpha   90.00
_cell.angle_beta   90.00
_cell.angle_gamma   90.00
#
_symmetry.space_group_name_H-M   'P 1'
#
loop_
_entity.id
_entity.type
_entity.pdbx_description
1 polymer ?
#
loop_
_entity_poly.entity_id
_entity_poly.type
_entity_poly.pdbx_seq_one_letter_code
_entity_poly.pdbx_strand_id
1 'polypeptide(L)'
;EIAVRAFRAAFETGAKTVAVYPREDRNSFHRAFADEAVRIGAEGQPVKAYLDIDEIIRAAKKAEADAIYPGYGFLSERADLARACEDNGIKFIGPTPSTLDLTGDKAAAVSAAKEAGLPTLKDSEPSTDVDKLVEYSKDFNFPVFVKAVAGGGGRGMRFVESEDQLREKAAEASREAEAAFGDGSVYLETAVIKPQHIEVQILADSQGNVVHLFERDCSVQRRHQKVVEIAPAPSLDSELRDRICQDAVKFCQHINYEGAGTVEFLVDERGNHVFIEMNPRVQVEHTVTEEITG
;
A
#
# COMPACT_ATOMS: atom_id res chain seq x y z
N GLU A 1 -14.57 -5.70 12.48
CA GLU A 1 -15.11 -4.36 12.15
C GLU A 1 -15.26 -4.17 10.65
N ILE A 2 -14.18 -4.26 9.87
CA ILE A 2 -14.21 -4.02 8.42
C ILE A 2 -15.20 -4.91 7.68
N ALA A 3 -15.27 -6.20 7.99
CA ALA A 3 -16.23 -7.09 7.34
C ALA A 3 -17.68 -6.66 7.58
N VAL A 4 -18.01 -6.21 8.80
CA VAL A 4 -19.36 -5.68 9.12
C VAL A 4 -19.65 -4.42 8.31
N ARG A 5 -18.65 -3.54 8.14
CA ARG A 5 -18.81 -2.33 7.30
C ARG A 5 -19.05 -2.70 5.83
N ALA A 6 -18.28 -3.67 5.32
CA ALA A 6 -18.44 -4.17 3.96
C ALA A 6 -19.83 -4.82 3.76
N PHE A 7 -20.30 -5.61 4.71
CA PHE A 7 -21.64 -6.21 4.64
C PHE A 7 -22.77 -5.18 4.64
N ARG A 8 -22.64 -4.09 5.40
CA ARG A 8 -23.60 -2.98 5.34
C ARG A 8 -23.66 -2.35 3.96
N ALA A 9 -22.50 -2.05 3.37
CA ALA A 9 -22.43 -1.51 2.01
C ALA A 9 -23.00 -2.49 0.98
N ALA A 10 -22.71 -3.79 1.11
CA ALA A 10 -23.30 -4.83 0.25
C ALA A 10 -24.82 -4.88 0.37
N PHE A 11 -25.35 -4.80 1.58
CA PHE A 11 -26.80 -4.76 1.81
C PHE A 11 -27.46 -3.54 1.13
N GLU A 12 -26.85 -2.35 1.21
CA GLU A 12 -27.34 -1.12 0.56
C GLU A 12 -27.36 -1.23 -0.98
N THR A 13 -26.47 -2.05 -1.56
CA THR A 13 -26.46 -2.35 -3.00
C THR A 13 -27.33 -3.54 -3.39
N GLY A 14 -28.01 -4.18 -2.43
CA GLY A 14 -28.86 -5.36 -2.66
C GLY A 14 -28.09 -6.68 -2.85
N ALA A 15 -26.79 -6.69 -2.55
CA ALA A 15 -25.97 -7.90 -2.63
C ALA A 15 -26.14 -8.75 -1.36
N LYS A 16 -26.14 -10.07 -1.54
CA LYS A 16 -26.04 -11.03 -0.42
C LYS A 16 -24.61 -11.14 0.05
N THR A 17 -24.44 -11.50 1.31
CA THR A 17 -23.15 -11.55 1.98
C THR A 17 -22.81 -12.92 2.54
N VAL A 18 -21.56 -13.33 2.35
CA VAL A 18 -21.03 -14.59 2.90
C VAL A 18 -19.80 -14.30 3.74
N ALA A 19 -19.87 -14.58 5.03
CA ALA A 19 -18.71 -14.48 5.93
C ALA A 19 -17.86 -15.74 5.86
N VAL A 20 -16.54 -15.59 5.74
CA VAL A 20 -15.60 -16.68 6.00
C VAL A 20 -15.02 -16.55 7.40
N TYR A 21 -14.82 -17.67 8.08
CA TYR A 21 -14.28 -17.67 9.45
C TYR A 21 -13.58 -18.98 9.81
N PRO A 22 -12.43 -18.96 10.51
CA PRO A 22 -11.84 -20.13 11.13
C PRO A 22 -12.62 -20.51 12.39
N ARG A 23 -12.34 -21.69 12.96
CA ARG A 23 -13.04 -22.16 14.18
C ARG A 23 -12.93 -21.19 15.34
N GLU A 24 -11.79 -20.55 15.50
CA GLU A 24 -11.50 -19.62 16.57
C GLU A 24 -12.42 -18.40 16.54
N ASP A 25 -12.79 -17.96 15.35
CA ASP A 25 -13.66 -16.81 15.10
C ASP A 25 -15.16 -17.17 15.02
N ARG A 26 -15.54 -18.39 15.44
CA ARG A 26 -16.95 -18.83 15.36
C ARG A 26 -17.95 -17.94 16.11
N ASN A 27 -17.49 -17.16 17.08
CA ASN A 27 -18.32 -16.23 17.85
C ASN A 27 -18.08 -14.76 17.45
N SER A 28 -17.31 -14.51 16.40
CA SER A 28 -16.99 -13.13 15.94
C SER A 28 -18.21 -12.47 15.32
N PHE A 29 -18.34 -11.17 15.52
CA PHE A 29 -19.50 -10.36 15.10
C PHE A 29 -19.79 -10.43 13.62
N HIS A 30 -18.78 -10.42 12.75
CA HIS A 30 -18.97 -10.40 11.30
C HIS A 30 -19.83 -11.58 10.82
N ARG A 31 -19.69 -12.73 11.45
CA ARG A 31 -20.47 -13.92 11.12
C ARG A 31 -21.97 -13.75 11.33
N ALA A 32 -22.36 -12.96 12.35
CA ALA A 32 -23.76 -12.72 12.69
C ALA A 32 -24.42 -11.65 11.79
N PHE A 33 -23.63 -10.88 11.06
CA PHE A 33 -24.09 -9.81 10.17
C PHE A 33 -24.15 -10.24 8.69
N ALA A 34 -23.62 -11.40 8.34
CA ALA A 34 -23.71 -11.94 7.00
C ALA A 34 -24.99 -12.79 6.82
N ASP A 35 -25.50 -12.87 5.59
CA ASP A 35 -26.61 -13.75 5.22
C ASP A 35 -26.23 -15.23 5.39
N GLU A 36 -24.97 -15.57 5.04
CA GLU A 36 -24.39 -16.90 5.19
C GLU A 36 -23.00 -16.85 5.81
N ALA A 37 -22.56 -17.98 6.35
CA ALA A 37 -21.21 -18.10 6.90
C ALA A 37 -20.58 -19.46 6.60
N VAL A 38 -19.36 -19.46 6.06
CA VAL A 38 -18.64 -20.67 5.69
C VAL A 38 -17.34 -20.77 6.53
N ARG A 39 -17.17 -21.91 7.17
CA ARG A 39 -15.93 -22.20 7.91
C ARG A 39 -14.80 -22.53 6.94
N ILE A 40 -13.62 -21.94 7.20
CA ILE A 40 -12.37 -22.16 6.47
C ILE A 40 -11.27 -22.66 7.39
N GLY A 41 -10.26 -23.30 6.81
CA GLY A 41 -9.04 -23.70 7.47
C GLY A 41 -9.17 -24.81 8.52
N ALA A 42 -8.01 -25.24 9.01
CA ALA A 42 -7.85 -26.22 10.08
C ALA A 42 -7.91 -25.55 11.46
N GLU A 43 -8.30 -26.32 12.46
CA GLU A 43 -8.32 -25.89 13.86
C GLU A 43 -6.91 -25.56 14.36
N GLY A 44 -6.78 -24.49 15.16
CA GLY A 44 -5.52 -24.05 15.74
C GLY A 44 -4.63 -23.22 14.82
N GLN A 45 -5.09 -22.87 13.60
CA GLN A 45 -4.33 -22.08 12.64
C GLN A 45 -5.17 -20.93 12.03
N PRO A 46 -5.72 -20.02 12.87
CA PRO A 46 -6.68 -19.02 12.37
C PRO A 46 -6.10 -18.05 11.33
N VAL A 47 -4.86 -17.59 11.53
CA VAL A 47 -4.20 -16.69 10.59
C VAL A 47 -3.96 -17.39 9.24
N LYS A 48 -3.48 -18.64 9.27
CA LYS A 48 -3.24 -19.42 8.06
C LYS A 48 -4.53 -19.65 7.26
N ALA A 49 -5.66 -19.84 7.95
CA ALA A 49 -6.96 -20.01 7.31
C ALA A 49 -7.36 -18.80 6.45
N TYR A 50 -7.08 -17.57 6.92
CA TYR A 50 -7.31 -16.34 6.14
C TYR A 50 -6.27 -16.07 5.05
N LEU A 51 -5.17 -16.80 5.03
CA LEU A 51 -4.11 -16.74 4.02
C LEU A 51 -4.15 -17.89 3.03
N ASP A 52 -5.11 -18.81 3.17
CA ASP A 52 -5.26 -19.99 2.31
C ASP A 52 -6.22 -19.68 1.16
N ILE A 53 -5.63 -19.38 0.00
CA ILE A 53 -6.36 -19.02 -1.20
C ILE A 53 -7.30 -20.14 -1.64
N ASP A 54 -6.85 -21.39 -1.61
CA ASP A 54 -7.66 -22.54 -2.05
C ASP A 54 -8.90 -22.72 -1.17
N GLU A 55 -8.74 -22.54 0.16
CA GLU A 55 -9.86 -22.60 1.10
C GLU A 55 -10.86 -21.46 0.89
N ILE A 56 -10.38 -20.25 0.58
CA ILE A 56 -11.24 -19.10 0.29
C ILE A 56 -12.01 -19.31 -1.01
N ILE A 57 -11.37 -19.76 -2.08
CA ILE A 57 -12.02 -20.08 -3.36
C ILE A 57 -13.02 -21.22 -3.18
N ARG A 58 -12.66 -22.28 -2.42
CA ARG A 58 -13.57 -23.36 -2.07
C ARG A 58 -14.82 -22.86 -1.34
N ALA A 59 -14.63 -21.94 -0.38
CA ALA A 59 -15.74 -21.36 0.37
C ALA A 59 -16.65 -20.51 -0.52
N ALA A 60 -16.08 -19.69 -1.40
CA ALA A 60 -16.81 -18.89 -2.37
C ALA A 60 -17.65 -19.76 -3.32
N LYS A 61 -17.06 -20.81 -3.90
CA LYS A 61 -17.79 -21.78 -4.77
C LYS A 61 -18.91 -22.48 -4.03
N LYS A 62 -18.68 -22.89 -2.76
CA LYS A 62 -19.68 -23.56 -1.95
C LYS A 62 -20.90 -22.68 -1.68
N ALA A 63 -20.68 -21.38 -1.53
CA ALA A 63 -21.71 -20.38 -1.29
C ALA A 63 -22.26 -19.77 -2.59
N GLU A 64 -21.82 -20.24 -3.76
CA GLU A 64 -22.19 -19.70 -5.08
C GLU A 64 -21.97 -18.17 -5.16
N ALA A 65 -20.87 -17.70 -4.58
CA ALA A 65 -20.54 -16.27 -4.53
C ALA A 65 -19.98 -15.77 -5.88
N ASP A 66 -20.52 -14.67 -6.37
CA ASP A 66 -20.10 -14.02 -7.61
C ASP A 66 -18.82 -13.19 -7.45
N ALA A 67 -18.52 -12.74 -6.22
CA ALA A 67 -17.41 -11.85 -5.94
C ALA A 67 -16.75 -12.14 -4.58
N ILE A 68 -15.47 -11.76 -4.47
CA ILE A 68 -14.71 -11.74 -3.21
C ILE A 68 -14.28 -10.30 -2.92
N TYR A 69 -14.66 -9.78 -1.74
CA TYR A 69 -14.17 -8.53 -1.19
C TYR A 69 -13.05 -8.82 -0.21
N PRO A 70 -11.79 -8.46 -0.53
CA PRO A 70 -10.63 -8.84 0.29
C PRO A 70 -10.42 -7.97 1.53
N GLY A 71 -11.05 -6.79 1.60
CA GLY A 71 -10.84 -5.81 2.66
C GLY A 71 -9.45 -5.16 2.59
N TYR A 72 -8.79 -5.05 3.75
CA TYR A 72 -7.39 -4.64 3.88
C TYR A 72 -6.62 -5.65 4.74
N GLY A 73 -5.29 -5.74 4.55
CA GLY A 73 -4.45 -6.78 5.17
C GLY A 73 -4.62 -8.15 4.52
N PHE A 74 -3.97 -9.17 5.09
CA PHE A 74 -3.98 -10.56 4.60
C PHE A 74 -3.70 -10.66 3.09
N LEU A 75 -4.72 -11.03 2.31
CA LEU A 75 -4.62 -11.28 0.88
C LEU A 75 -5.05 -10.09 0.00
N SER A 76 -5.38 -8.95 0.59
CA SER A 76 -5.94 -7.81 -0.16
C SER A 76 -5.00 -7.23 -1.22
N GLU A 77 -3.69 -7.38 -1.04
CA GLU A 77 -2.65 -6.93 -1.97
C GLU A 77 -1.96 -8.10 -2.72
N ARG A 78 -2.54 -9.31 -2.61
CA ARG A 78 -1.96 -10.51 -3.23
C ARG A 78 -2.58 -10.78 -4.59
N ALA A 79 -1.76 -10.58 -5.64
CA ALA A 79 -2.14 -10.88 -7.01
C ALA A 79 -2.56 -12.34 -7.21
N ASP A 80 -2.01 -13.27 -6.42
CA ASP A 80 -2.39 -14.70 -6.47
C ASP A 80 -3.86 -14.95 -6.15
N LEU A 81 -4.45 -14.22 -5.17
CA LEU A 81 -5.87 -14.32 -4.88
C LEU A 81 -6.71 -13.77 -6.05
N ALA A 82 -6.30 -12.63 -6.61
CA ALA A 82 -7.02 -12.03 -7.73
C ALA A 82 -6.99 -12.95 -8.97
N ARG A 83 -5.83 -13.58 -9.29
CA ARG A 83 -5.73 -14.61 -10.34
C ARG A 83 -6.61 -15.82 -10.05
N ALA A 84 -6.57 -16.33 -8.82
CA ALA A 84 -7.42 -17.46 -8.44
C ALA A 84 -8.91 -17.13 -8.58
N CYS A 85 -9.32 -15.89 -8.33
CA CYS A 85 -10.69 -15.43 -8.58
C CYS A 85 -11.01 -15.49 -10.10
N GLU A 86 -10.17 -14.90 -10.94
CA GLU A 86 -10.32 -14.89 -12.41
C GLU A 86 -10.43 -16.32 -12.97
N ASP A 87 -9.51 -17.22 -12.57
CA ASP A 87 -9.49 -18.63 -13.00
C ASP A 87 -10.76 -19.40 -12.62
N ASN A 88 -11.49 -18.92 -11.64
CA ASN A 88 -12.72 -19.56 -11.15
C ASN A 88 -13.99 -18.77 -11.48
N GLY A 89 -13.90 -17.73 -12.32
CA GLY A 89 -15.06 -16.93 -12.73
C GLY A 89 -15.68 -16.11 -11.59
N ILE A 90 -14.89 -15.78 -10.56
CA ILE A 90 -15.29 -14.98 -9.40
C ILE A 90 -14.69 -13.59 -9.56
N LYS A 91 -15.47 -12.52 -9.37
CA LYS A 91 -14.93 -11.15 -9.43
C LYS A 91 -14.12 -10.85 -8.15
N PHE A 92 -12.87 -10.51 -8.31
CA PHE A 92 -12.09 -9.88 -7.23
C PHE A 92 -12.49 -8.40 -7.14
N ILE A 93 -12.97 -7.95 -5.97
CA ILE A 93 -13.32 -6.53 -5.76
C ILE A 93 -12.05 -5.77 -5.37
N GLY A 94 -11.38 -5.28 -6.38
CA GLY A 94 -10.08 -4.61 -6.29
C GLY A 94 -9.40 -4.50 -7.65
N PRO A 95 -8.12 -4.12 -7.67
CA PRO A 95 -7.35 -3.98 -8.91
C PRO A 95 -7.11 -5.34 -9.61
N THR A 96 -6.67 -5.25 -10.86
CA THR A 96 -6.27 -6.43 -11.63
C THR A 96 -5.02 -7.10 -11.04
N PRO A 97 -4.78 -8.39 -11.31
CA PRO A 97 -3.56 -9.06 -10.85
C PRO A 97 -2.27 -8.35 -11.29
N SER A 98 -2.23 -7.84 -12.52
CA SER A 98 -1.07 -7.11 -13.04
C SER A 98 -0.81 -5.79 -12.30
N THR A 99 -1.88 -5.08 -11.94
CA THR A 99 -1.76 -3.86 -11.12
C THR A 99 -1.29 -4.18 -9.71
N LEU A 100 -1.77 -5.27 -9.11
CA LEU A 100 -1.31 -5.73 -7.79
C LEU A 100 0.17 -6.14 -7.82
N ASP A 101 0.64 -6.83 -8.86
CA ASP A 101 2.06 -7.15 -9.02
C ASP A 101 2.92 -5.88 -9.14
N LEU A 102 2.48 -4.93 -9.99
CA LEU A 102 3.19 -3.68 -10.22
C LEU A 102 3.29 -2.84 -8.93
N THR A 103 2.18 -2.66 -8.22
CA THR A 103 2.13 -1.84 -7.01
C THR A 103 2.75 -2.54 -5.79
N GLY A 104 2.79 -3.87 -5.78
CA GLY A 104 3.45 -4.69 -4.78
C GLY A 104 4.99 -4.69 -4.89
N ASP A 105 5.53 -4.36 -6.06
CA ASP A 105 6.96 -4.14 -6.29
C ASP A 105 7.28 -2.65 -6.21
N LYS A 106 7.97 -2.26 -5.15
CA LYS A 106 8.28 -0.83 -4.91
C LYS A 106 9.09 -0.19 -6.03
N ALA A 107 10.05 -0.90 -6.61
CA ALA A 107 10.87 -0.38 -7.70
C ALA A 107 10.04 -0.22 -8.99
N ALA A 108 9.17 -1.18 -9.29
CA ALA A 108 8.26 -1.10 -10.41
C ALA A 108 7.25 0.05 -10.24
N ALA A 109 6.69 0.23 -9.04
CA ALA A 109 5.76 1.33 -8.74
C ALA A 109 6.44 2.71 -8.91
N VAL A 110 7.67 2.88 -8.42
CA VAL A 110 8.44 4.12 -8.60
C VAL A 110 8.79 4.35 -10.09
N SER A 111 9.14 3.30 -10.84
CA SER A 111 9.39 3.41 -12.28
C SER A 111 8.13 3.87 -13.03
N ALA A 112 6.99 3.26 -12.75
CA ALA A 112 5.71 3.67 -13.33
C ALA A 112 5.33 5.11 -12.96
N ALA A 113 5.63 5.55 -11.74
CA ALA A 113 5.42 6.94 -11.33
C ALA A 113 6.31 7.92 -12.12
N LYS A 114 7.59 7.58 -12.32
CA LYS A 114 8.51 8.35 -13.18
C LYS A 114 7.99 8.43 -14.63
N GLU A 115 7.54 7.32 -15.19
CA GLU A 115 6.97 7.23 -16.54
C GLU A 115 5.68 8.06 -16.68
N ALA A 116 4.84 8.07 -15.65
CA ALA A 116 3.66 8.94 -15.57
C ALA A 116 4.02 10.43 -15.37
N GLY A 117 5.30 10.76 -15.15
CA GLY A 117 5.79 12.13 -14.95
C GLY A 117 5.56 12.67 -13.55
N LEU A 118 5.43 11.82 -12.54
CA LEU A 118 5.36 12.22 -11.14
C LEU A 118 6.76 12.53 -10.58
N PRO A 119 6.87 13.49 -9.67
CA PRO A 119 8.10 13.66 -8.89
C PRO A 119 8.35 12.42 -8.01
N THR A 120 9.58 11.91 -8.04
CA THR A 120 10.02 10.79 -7.20
C THR A 120 11.30 11.12 -6.49
N LEU A 121 11.62 10.40 -5.42
CA LEU A 121 12.92 10.52 -4.79
C LEU A 121 14.02 10.05 -5.74
N LYS A 122 15.19 10.70 -5.67
CA LYS A 122 16.38 10.23 -6.35
C LYS A 122 16.93 9.03 -5.57
N ASP A 123 17.15 7.95 -6.27
CA ASP A 123 17.74 6.70 -5.77
C ASP A 123 18.99 6.32 -6.58
N SER A 124 19.87 5.53 -5.99
CA SER A 124 21.01 4.92 -6.67
C SER A 124 20.69 3.50 -7.06
N GLU A 125 21.51 2.93 -7.95
CA GLU A 125 21.52 1.49 -8.17
C GLU A 125 21.86 0.74 -6.86
N PRO A 126 21.24 -0.43 -6.61
CA PRO A 126 21.56 -1.28 -5.48
C PRO A 126 22.99 -1.83 -5.56
N SER A 127 23.65 -1.98 -4.42
CA SER A 127 24.95 -2.60 -4.35
C SER A 127 25.21 -3.21 -2.97
N THR A 128 25.96 -4.31 -2.95
CA THR A 128 26.59 -4.86 -1.74
C THR A 128 27.98 -4.26 -1.51
N ASP A 129 28.53 -3.57 -2.52
CA ASP A 129 29.84 -2.93 -2.49
C ASP A 129 29.70 -1.49 -1.99
N VAL A 130 30.21 -1.24 -0.78
CA VAL A 130 30.18 0.06 -0.12
C VAL A 130 30.99 1.12 -0.90
N ASP A 131 32.04 0.76 -1.60
CA ASP A 131 32.83 1.70 -2.39
C ASP A 131 32.02 2.26 -3.57
N LYS A 132 31.20 1.44 -4.20
CA LYS A 132 30.25 1.90 -5.23
C LYS A 132 29.20 2.84 -4.67
N LEU A 133 28.66 2.57 -3.47
CA LEU A 133 27.70 3.47 -2.83
C LEU A 133 28.32 4.85 -2.53
N VAL A 134 29.58 4.87 -2.09
CA VAL A 134 30.34 6.13 -1.91
C VAL A 134 30.55 6.84 -3.26
N GLU A 135 30.77 6.11 -4.35
CA GLU A 135 30.86 6.71 -5.67
C GLU A 135 29.50 7.31 -6.10
N TYR A 136 28.42 6.58 -5.96
CA TYR A 136 27.07 7.07 -6.26
C TYR A 136 26.67 8.29 -5.44
N SER A 137 27.15 8.39 -4.18
CA SER A 137 26.80 9.50 -3.28
C SER A 137 27.27 10.87 -3.77
N LYS A 138 28.26 10.92 -4.68
CA LYS A 138 28.72 12.19 -5.29
C LYS A 138 27.62 12.89 -6.10
N ASP A 139 26.63 12.15 -6.55
CA ASP A 139 25.47 12.66 -7.28
C ASP A 139 24.31 13.07 -6.37
N PHE A 140 24.46 12.89 -5.05
CA PHE A 140 23.42 13.19 -4.07
C PHE A 140 23.76 14.40 -3.21
N ASN A 141 22.71 15.12 -2.81
CA ASN A 141 22.79 16.09 -1.74
C ASN A 141 22.43 15.39 -0.42
N PHE A 142 23.32 15.49 0.57
CA PHE A 142 23.02 14.99 1.91
C PHE A 142 21.97 15.88 2.62
N PRO A 143 21.16 15.30 3.50
CA PRO A 143 21.18 13.92 3.97
C PRO A 143 20.55 12.92 2.99
N VAL A 144 20.95 11.65 3.14
CA VAL A 144 20.40 10.52 2.39
C VAL A 144 19.98 9.39 3.33
N PHE A 145 19.13 8.51 2.85
CA PHE A 145 18.92 7.20 3.47
C PHE A 145 19.73 6.13 2.74
N VAL A 146 20.31 5.20 3.49
CA VAL A 146 20.74 3.90 2.98
C VAL A 146 19.58 2.93 3.28
N LYS A 147 19.09 2.24 2.28
CA LYS A 147 17.94 1.32 2.39
C LYS A 147 18.28 -0.06 1.85
N ALA A 148 17.85 -1.11 2.54
CA ALA A 148 17.94 -2.48 2.05
C ALA A 148 16.90 -2.73 0.94
N VAL A 149 17.30 -3.41 -0.14
CA VAL A 149 16.41 -3.76 -1.26
C VAL A 149 15.27 -4.66 -0.78
N ALA A 150 15.58 -5.68 0.00
CA ALA A 150 14.61 -6.62 0.58
C ALA A 150 13.92 -6.06 1.85
N GLY A 151 14.23 -4.82 2.26
CA GLY A 151 13.72 -4.20 3.48
C GLY A 151 12.32 -3.60 3.31
N GLY A 152 11.57 -3.50 4.43
CA GLY A 152 10.26 -2.86 4.48
C GLY A 152 9.92 -2.39 5.88
N GLY A 153 8.96 -1.45 6.00
CA GLY A 153 8.51 -0.95 7.31
C GLY A 153 9.61 -0.27 8.15
N GLY A 154 10.62 0.32 7.49
CA GLY A 154 11.75 0.98 8.17
C GLY A 154 12.89 0.05 8.63
N ARG A 155 12.79 -1.27 8.42
CA ARG A 155 13.88 -2.21 8.70
C ARG A 155 14.95 -2.13 7.61
N GLY A 156 16.24 -2.17 8.02
CA GLY A 156 17.35 -2.04 7.07
C GLY A 156 17.53 -0.62 6.51
N MET A 157 17.04 0.41 7.24
CA MET A 157 17.16 1.81 6.83
C MET A 157 18.07 2.57 7.79
N ARG A 158 19.01 3.36 7.24
CA ARG A 158 19.94 4.20 8.00
C ARG A 158 19.93 5.62 7.46
N PHE A 159 19.71 6.57 8.35
CA PHE A 159 19.83 8.01 8.03
C PHE A 159 21.30 8.43 8.06
N VAL A 160 21.75 9.10 7.00
CA VAL A 160 23.14 9.53 6.78
C VAL A 160 23.15 11.04 6.54
N GLU A 161 23.71 11.78 7.48
CA GLU A 161 23.71 13.25 7.45
C GLU A 161 24.81 13.82 6.54
N SER A 162 25.92 13.08 6.40
CA SER A 162 27.11 13.55 5.66
C SER A 162 27.90 12.37 5.06
N GLU A 163 28.74 12.66 4.07
CA GLU A 163 29.52 11.65 3.34
C GLU A 163 30.47 10.83 4.24
N ASP A 164 31.04 11.44 5.26
CA ASP A 164 31.96 10.78 6.21
C ASP A 164 31.27 9.67 7.03
N GLN A 165 29.94 9.75 7.25
CA GLN A 165 29.16 8.70 7.93
C GLN A 165 28.73 7.56 6.98
N LEU A 166 28.73 7.81 5.66
CA LEU A 166 28.10 6.92 4.68
C LEU A 166 28.69 5.53 4.71
N ARG A 167 30.01 5.42 4.71
CA ARG A 167 30.73 4.14 4.63
C ARG A 167 30.37 3.21 5.80
N GLU A 168 30.37 3.74 7.01
CA GLU A 168 30.04 2.97 8.22
C GLU A 168 28.58 2.53 8.19
N LYS A 169 27.65 3.46 7.96
CA LYS A 169 26.21 3.20 7.96
C LYS A 169 25.76 2.29 6.82
N ALA A 170 26.38 2.40 5.64
CA ALA A 170 26.11 1.50 4.52
C ALA A 170 26.55 0.06 4.83
N ALA A 171 27.75 -0.11 5.42
CA ALA A 171 28.23 -1.43 5.83
C ALA A 171 27.35 -2.04 6.94
N GLU A 172 26.84 -1.24 7.88
CA GLU A 172 25.90 -1.70 8.89
C GLU A 172 24.56 -2.16 8.29
N ALA A 173 23.99 -1.31 7.41
CA ALA A 173 22.72 -1.61 6.75
C ALA A 173 22.80 -2.88 5.90
N SER A 174 23.89 -3.04 5.14
CA SER A 174 24.14 -4.23 4.32
C SER A 174 24.24 -5.51 5.16
N ARG A 175 25.01 -5.49 6.27
CA ARG A 175 25.09 -6.65 7.18
C ARG A 175 23.76 -7.01 7.84
N GLU A 176 22.98 -5.98 8.25
CA GLU A 176 21.64 -6.21 8.82
C GLU A 176 20.69 -6.81 7.78
N ALA A 177 20.75 -6.30 6.55
CA ALA A 177 19.93 -6.80 5.44
C ALA A 177 20.27 -8.26 5.11
N GLU A 178 21.55 -8.59 4.99
CA GLU A 178 22.01 -9.95 4.78
C GLU A 178 21.54 -10.90 5.88
N ALA A 179 21.67 -10.49 7.14
CA ALA A 179 21.26 -11.32 8.29
C ALA A 179 19.73 -11.51 8.38
N ALA A 180 18.96 -10.49 8.01
CA ALA A 180 17.50 -10.49 8.15
C ALA A 180 16.77 -11.10 6.93
N PHE A 181 17.31 -10.91 5.73
CA PHE A 181 16.63 -11.19 4.47
C PHE A 181 17.42 -12.13 3.54
N GLY A 182 18.70 -12.40 3.84
CA GLY A 182 19.59 -13.20 2.96
C GLY A 182 20.09 -12.45 1.73
N ASP A 183 19.90 -11.12 1.68
CA ASP A 183 20.39 -10.23 0.64
C ASP A 183 20.91 -8.93 1.29
N GLY A 184 22.20 -8.69 1.20
CA GLY A 184 22.89 -7.51 1.71
C GLY A 184 22.87 -6.30 0.78
N SER A 185 22.14 -6.35 -0.32
CA SER A 185 22.04 -5.26 -1.28
C SER A 185 21.34 -4.05 -0.66
N VAL A 186 21.99 -2.90 -0.73
CA VAL A 186 21.47 -1.61 -0.25
C VAL A 186 21.63 -0.52 -1.32
N TYR A 187 20.81 0.51 -1.25
CA TYR A 187 20.87 1.67 -2.15
C TYR A 187 20.73 2.98 -1.39
N LEU A 188 21.13 4.07 -2.03
CA LEU A 188 20.97 5.43 -1.52
C LEU A 188 19.65 6.01 -2.00
N GLU A 189 18.96 6.74 -1.14
CA GLU A 189 17.77 7.50 -1.48
C GLU A 189 17.86 8.89 -0.83
N THR A 190 17.48 9.93 -1.57
CA THR A 190 17.40 11.29 -1.01
C THR A 190 16.46 11.32 0.19
N ALA A 191 16.92 11.91 1.30
CA ALA A 191 16.08 12.06 2.49
C ALA A 191 15.27 13.36 2.43
N VAL A 192 13.96 13.23 2.62
CA VAL A 192 13.09 14.39 2.88
C VAL A 192 13.09 14.65 4.37
N ILE A 193 13.44 15.87 4.78
CA ILE A 193 13.55 16.22 6.19
C ILE A 193 12.22 16.74 6.71
N LYS A 194 11.76 16.14 7.83
CA LYS A 194 10.48 16.46 8.47
C LYS A 194 9.32 16.53 7.46
N PRO A 195 9.18 15.53 6.60
CA PRO A 195 8.14 15.56 5.59
C PRO A 195 6.76 15.50 6.22
N GLN A 196 5.80 16.13 5.55
CA GLN A 196 4.40 15.78 5.73
C GLN A 196 4.12 14.51 4.92
N HIS A 197 3.33 13.62 5.49
CA HIS A 197 2.87 12.40 4.82
C HIS A 197 1.44 12.66 4.34
N ILE A 198 1.30 12.89 3.07
CA ILE A 198 0.02 13.19 2.41
C ILE A 198 -0.39 12.01 1.54
N GLU A 199 -1.62 11.60 1.66
CA GLU A 199 -2.17 10.53 0.85
C GLU A 199 -3.44 10.98 0.13
N VAL A 200 -3.64 10.51 -1.09
CA VAL A 200 -4.80 10.86 -1.93
C VAL A 200 -5.68 9.64 -2.14
N GLN A 201 -6.94 9.75 -1.73
CA GLN A 201 -7.93 8.71 -1.97
C GLN A 201 -8.34 8.68 -3.45
N ILE A 202 -8.18 7.52 -4.06
CA ILE A 202 -8.57 7.26 -5.46
C ILE A 202 -9.77 6.33 -5.51
N LEU A 203 -10.62 6.57 -6.49
CA LEU A 203 -11.64 5.64 -6.95
C LEU A 203 -11.61 5.58 -8.48
N ALA A 204 -11.55 4.37 -9.02
CA ALA A 204 -11.45 4.14 -10.47
C ALA A 204 -12.37 3.00 -10.91
N ASP A 205 -12.90 3.11 -12.13
CA ASP A 205 -13.71 2.08 -12.75
C ASP A 205 -12.93 1.29 -13.82
N SER A 206 -13.55 0.23 -14.33
CA SER A 206 -12.98 -0.60 -15.41
C SER A 206 -13.03 0.06 -16.80
N GLN A 207 -13.54 1.28 -16.93
CA GLN A 207 -13.63 2.03 -18.17
C GLN A 207 -12.53 3.09 -18.31
N GLY A 208 -11.65 3.17 -17.29
CA GLY A 208 -10.54 4.13 -17.25
C GLY A 208 -10.91 5.49 -16.66
N ASN A 209 -12.10 5.62 -16.06
CA ASN A 209 -12.41 6.83 -15.29
C ASN A 209 -11.74 6.75 -13.92
N VAL A 210 -10.97 7.76 -13.58
CA VAL A 210 -10.26 7.89 -12.32
C VAL A 210 -10.61 9.22 -11.68
N VAL A 211 -11.05 9.19 -10.43
CA VAL A 211 -11.33 10.38 -9.63
C VAL A 211 -10.58 10.32 -8.31
N HIS A 212 -10.23 11.49 -7.78
CA HIS A 212 -9.76 11.59 -6.41
C HIS A 212 -10.89 12.06 -5.47
N LEU A 213 -10.84 11.62 -4.23
CA LEU A 213 -11.74 12.04 -3.16
C LEU A 213 -10.96 12.83 -2.09
N PHE A 214 -10.13 13.75 -2.57
CA PHE A 214 -9.22 14.59 -1.79
C PHE A 214 -8.14 13.81 -1.03
N GLU A 215 -7.38 14.57 -0.27
CA GLU A 215 -6.22 14.08 0.47
C GLU A 215 -6.51 13.95 1.98
N ARG A 216 -5.63 13.20 2.64
CA ARG A 216 -5.52 13.11 4.10
C ARG A 216 -4.07 13.41 4.50
N ASP A 217 -3.90 14.14 5.59
CA ASP A 217 -2.61 14.32 6.27
C ASP A 217 -2.44 13.21 7.31
N CYS A 218 -1.46 12.36 7.12
CA CYS A 218 -1.10 11.24 7.98
C CYS A 218 0.27 11.44 8.65
N SER A 219 0.70 12.68 8.83
CA SER A 219 2.04 13.01 9.35
C SER A 219 2.23 12.65 10.83
N VAL A 220 1.14 12.55 11.61
CA VAL A 220 1.21 12.16 13.02
C VAL A 220 1.37 10.65 13.13
N GLN A 221 2.61 10.20 13.28
CA GLN A 221 2.97 8.80 13.28
C GLN A 221 3.76 8.41 14.54
N ARG A 222 3.66 7.14 14.91
CA ARG A 222 4.47 6.52 15.94
C ARG A 222 5.24 5.34 15.32
N ARG A 223 6.56 5.44 15.24
CA ARG A 223 7.42 4.41 14.63
C ARG A 223 6.94 4.02 13.22
N HIS A 224 6.67 5.02 12.38
CA HIS A 224 6.15 4.86 11.00
C HIS A 224 4.75 4.23 10.90
N GLN A 225 3.99 4.21 12.00
CA GLN A 225 2.59 3.82 12.00
C GLN A 225 1.72 5.07 12.14
N LYS A 226 0.77 5.26 11.22
CA LYS A 226 -0.22 6.34 11.27
C LYS A 226 -1.03 6.25 12.56
N VAL A 227 -1.27 7.37 13.24
CA VAL A 227 -1.98 7.46 14.52
C VAL A 227 -3.12 8.46 14.46
N VAL A 228 -2.95 9.55 13.70
CA VAL A 228 -3.97 10.57 13.48
C VAL A 228 -3.98 10.93 12.01
N GLU A 229 -5.14 10.88 11.40
CA GLU A 229 -5.40 11.28 10.03
C GLU A 229 -6.37 12.47 10.03
N ILE A 230 -6.04 13.49 9.23
CA ILE A 230 -6.80 14.74 9.16
C ILE A 230 -7.13 15.04 7.70
N ALA A 231 -8.40 15.35 7.41
CA ALA A 231 -8.81 15.82 6.10
C ALA A 231 -9.82 16.99 6.23
N PRO A 232 -9.72 18.00 5.36
CA PRO A 232 -8.60 18.24 4.44
C PRO A 232 -7.30 18.54 5.20
N ALA A 233 -6.14 18.32 4.55
CA ALA A 233 -4.83 18.58 5.13
C ALA A 233 -4.67 20.09 5.45
N PRO A 234 -4.50 20.49 6.71
CA PRO A 234 -4.54 21.90 7.09
C PRO A 234 -3.31 22.70 6.63
N SER A 235 -2.24 22.00 6.31
CA SER A 235 -0.95 22.58 5.94
C SER A 235 -0.78 22.82 4.44
N LEU A 236 -1.67 22.27 3.60
CA LEU A 236 -1.61 22.44 2.15
C LEU A 236 -2.43 23.67 1.71
N ASP A 237 -1.81 24.53 0.90
CA ASP A 237 -2.57 25.50 0.13
C ASP A 237 -3.36 24.81 -1.02
N SER A 238 -4.29 25.51 -1.62
CA SER A 238 -5.16 24.93 -2.66
C SER A 238 -4.39 24.49 -3.90
N GLU A 239 -3.36 25.23 -4.29
CA GLU A 239 -2.57 24.95 -5.50
C GLU A 239 -1.73 23.67 -5.33
N LEU A 240 -1.09 23.51 -4.18
CA LEU A 240 -0.32 22.30 -3.85
C LEU A 240 -1.23 21.08 -3.73
N ARG A 241 -2.39 21.25 -3.05
CA ARG A 241 -3.43 20.20 -2.97
C ARG A 241 -3.86 19.72 -4.34
N ASP A 242 -4.20 20.65 -5.23
CA ASP A 242 -4.66 20.31 -6.58
C ASP A 242 -3.57 19.58 -7.37
N ARG A 243 -2.29 20.01 -7.27
CA ARG A 243 -1.17 19.31 -7.93
C ARG A 243 -1.01 17.88 -7.44
N ILE A 244 -1.01 17.68 -6.12
CA ILE A 244 -0.85 16.33 -5.51
C ILE A 244 -2.02 15.43 -5.92
N CYS A 245 -3.25 15.92 -5.86
CA CYS A 245 -4.43 15.17 -6.26
C CYS A 245 -4.40 14.81 -7.75
N GLN A 246 -3.98 15.73 -8.63
CA GLN A 246 -3.87 15.48 -10.05
C GLN A 246 -2.75 14.48 -10.39
N ASP A 247 -1.61 14.53 -9.69
CA ASP A 247 -0.56 13.56 -9.86
C ASP A 247 -0.99 12.15 -9.44
N ALA A 248 -1.77 12.02 -8.36
CA ALA A 248 -2.36 10.75 -7.96
C ALA A 248 -3.30 10.18 -9.05
N VAL A 249 -4.17 11.02 -9.63
CA VAL A 249 -5.05 10.62 -10.74
C VAL A 249 -4.24 10.18 -11.95
N LYS A 250 -3.21 10.95 -12.33
CA LYS A 250 -2.31 10.68 -13.45
C LYS A 250 -1.59 9.33 -13.32
N PHE A 251 -1.07 9.04 -12.11
CA PHE A 251 -0.46 7.75 -11.81
C PHE A 251 -1.45 6.61 -12.02
N CYS A 252 -2.64 6.72 -11.43
CA CYS A 252 -3.67 5.67 -11.53
C CYS A 252 -4.17 5.47 -12.96
N GLN A 253 -4.29 6.54 -13.75
CA GLN A 253 -4.59 6.45 -15.18
C GLN A 253 -3.48 5.73 -15.95
N HIS A 254 -2.21 6.04 -15.67
CA HIS A 254 -1.06 5.43 -16.34
C HIS A 254 -0.99 3.91 -16.11
N ILE A 255 -1.30 3.45 -14.90
CA ILE A 255 -1.27 2.02 -14.57
C ILE A 255 -2.61 1.30 -14.82
N ASN A 256 -3.60 1.97 -15.43
CA ASN A 256 -4.97 1.45 -15.64
C ASN A 256 -5.58 0.89 -14.34
N TYR A 257 -5.53 1.70 -13.28
CA TYR A 257 -6.03 1.31 -11.97
C TYR A 257 -7.54 1.07 -11.98
N GLU A 258 -8.01 0.06 -11.23
CA GLU A 258 -9.43 -0.24 -10.99
C GLU A 258 -9.65 -0.45 -9.47
N GLY A 259 -10.73 0.12 -8.95
CA GLY A 259 -11.14 -0.01 -7.55
C GLY A 259 -10.80 1.20 -6.68
N ALA A 260 -10.90 1.01 -5.37
CA ALA A 260 -10.47 1.99 -4.38
C ALA A 260 -8.99 1.81 -4.05
N GLY A 261 -8.25 2.90 -3.97
CA GLY A 261 -6.83 2.88 -3.63
C GLY A 261 -6.36 4.21 -3.08
N THR A 262 -5.13 4.24 -2.60
CA THR A 262 -4.54 5.45 -2.01
C THR A 262 -3.12 5.62 -2.51
N VAL A 263 -2.82 6.80 -3.06
CA VAL A 263 -1.48 7.18 -3.51
C VAL A 263 -0.84 8.05 -2.43
N GLU A 264 0.36 7.69 -1.98
CA GLU A 264 1.06 8.32 -0.89
C GLU A 264 2.21 9.20 -1.38
N PHE A 265 2.34 10.37 -0.77
CA PHE A 265 3.36 11.38 -1.08
C PHE A 265 4.05 11.87 0.19
N LEU A 266 5.33 12.24 0.07
CA LEU A 266 6.00 13.11 1.03
C LEU A 266 6.02 14.53 0.51
N VAL A 267 5.74 15.49 1.38
CA VAL A 267 5.78 16.93 1.08
C VAL A 267 6.81 17.59 1.99
N ASP A 268 7.78 18.30 1.40
CA ASP A 268 8.79 19.03 2.17
C ASP A 268 8.29 20.42 2.64
N GLU A 269 9.08 21.12 3.46
CA GLU A 269 8.77 22.44 3.98
C GLU A 269 8.64 23.53 2.89
N ARG A 270 9.10 23.25 1.66
CA ARG A 270 9.03 24.17 0.50
C ARG A 270 7.83 23.90 -0.40
N GLY A 271 7.03 22.88 -0.08
CA GLY A 271 5.89 22.46 -0.89
C GLY A 271 6.27 21.58 -2.10
N ASN A 272 7.48 21.01 -2.12
CA ASN A 272 7.80 19.98 -3.11
C ASN A 272 7.21 18.65 -2.62
N HIS A 273 6.50 17.96 -3.49
CA HIS A 273 5.96 16.64 -3.19
C HIS A 273 6.65 15.57 -4.04
N VAL A 274 6.73 14.36 -3.50
CA VAL A 274 7.29 13.19 -4.17
C VAL A 274 6.43 11.96 -3.90
N PHE A 275 6.20 11.16 -4.93
CA PHE A 275 5.54 9.86 -4.81
C PHE A 275 6.40 8.89 -3.98
N ILE A 276 5.78 8.12 -3.10
CA ILE A 276 6.45 7.09 -2.32
C ILE A 276 5.89 5.69 -2.54
N GLU A 277 4.57 5.53 -2.54
CA GLU A 277 3.93 4.23 -2.76
C GLU A 277 2.45 4.38 -3.09
N MET A 278 1.83 3.25 -3.47
CA MET A 278 0.40 3.12 -3.58
C MET A 278 -0.08 1.92 -2.76
N ASN A 279 -1.18 2.11 -2.04
CA ASN A 279 -1.92 1.03 -1.41
C ASN A 279 -3.10 0.65 -2.33
N PRO A 280 -3.03 -0.50 -3.03
CA PRO A 280 -4.02 -0.88 -4.05
C PRO A 280 -5.27 -1.54 -3.43
N ARG A 281 -5.84 -0.92 -2.44
CA ARG A 281 -6.97 -1.39 -1.63
C ARG A 281 -7.61 -0.25 -0.84
N VAL A 282 -8.76 -0.55 -0.22
CA VAL A 282 -9.30 0.32 0.83
C VAL A 282 -8.35 0.35 2.05
N GLN A 283 -8.25 1.48 2.73
CA GLN A 283 -7.46 1.63 3.96
C GLN A 283 -8.37 1.82 5.18
N VAL A 284 -7.81 1.67 6.40
CA VAL A 284 -8.55 1.86 7.66
C VAL A 284 -9.11 3.28 7.74
N GLU A 285 -8.35 4.25 7.30
CA GLU A 285 -8.63 5.69 7.30
C GLU A 285 -9.62 6.17 6.23
N HIS A 286 -10.22 5.25 5.43
CA HIS A 286 -11.24 5.62 4.44
C HIS A 286 -12.40 6.41 5.04
N THR A 287 -12.72 6.17 6.31
CA THR A 287 -13.82 6.83 7.01
C THR A 287 -13.62 8.35 7.15
N VAL A 288 -12.37 8.82 7.23
CA VAL A 288 -12.06 10.27 7.25
C VAL A 288 -12.49 10.93 5.93
N THR A 289 -12.24 10.26 4.80
CA THR A 289 -12.71 10.73 3.50
C THR A 289 -14.24 10.70 3.39
N GLU A 290 -14.89 9.66 3.89
CA GLU A 290 -16.36 9.55 3.88
C GLU A 290 -17.02 10.72 4.64
N GLU A 291 -16.46 11.13 5.79
CA GLU A 291 -16.99 12.22 6.60
C GLU A 291 -16.89 13.60 5.91
N ILE A 292 -15.95 13.82 5.02
CA ILE A 292 -15.76 15.09 4.32
C ILE A 292 -16.41 15.13 2.93
N THR A 293 -16.76 13.98 2.38
CA THR A 293 -17.37 13.89 1.02
C THR A 293 -18.87 13.60 1.05
N GLY A 294 -19.41 13.11 2.14
CA GLY A 294 -20.83 12.79 2.35
C GLY A 294 -21.15 11.37 2.00
#